data_05e9101c09072d7c44e1a2af0de3c958
#
_entry.id   05e9101c09072d7c44e1a2af0de3c958
#
_cell.length_a   1.000
_cell.length_b   1.000
_cell.length_c   1.000
_cell.angle_alpha   90.00
_cell.angle_beta   90.00
_cell.angle_gamma   90.00
#
_symmetry.space_group_name_H-M   'P 1'
#
loop_
_entity.id
_entity.type
_entity.pdbx_description
1 polymer ?
#
loop_
_entity_poly.entity_id
_entity_poly.type
_entity_poly.pdbx_seq_one_letter_code
_entity_poly.pdbx_strand_id
1 'polypeptide(L)' 'MEILITNRDGTPIYEQIVKQIKDKILEGSLQSGEALPSIRELAKELRISVITTKRAYEELQKDGFIETIEDRKSVV' A
#
# COMPACT_ATOMS: atom_id res chain seq x y z
N MET A 1 6.16 6.17 5.83
CA MET A 1 6.15 5.67 4.44
C MET A 1 5.60 6.76 3.54
N GLU A 2 6.34 7.10 2.52
CA GLU A 2 5.95 8.17 1.63
C GLU A 2 5.50 7.63 0.27
N ILE A 3 4.29 8.00 -0.15
CA ILE A 3 3.73 7.57 -1.42
C ILE A 3 3.26 8.80 -2.18
N LEU A 4 3.66 8.89 -3.44
CA LEU A 4 3.31 10.02 -4.31
C LEU A 4 2.28 9.59 -5.35
N ILE A 5 1.15 10.26 -5.37
CA ILE A 5 0.08 9.99 -6.32
C ILE A 5 0.10 11.03 -7.43
N THR A 6 0.02 10.57 -8.68
CA THR A 6 0.00 11.43 -9.84
C THR A 6 -1.08 10.99 -10.82
N ASN A 7 -1.57 11.92 -11.64
CA ASN A 7 -2.56 11.61 -12.68
C ASN A 7 -1.99 11.74 -14.10
N ARG A 8 -0.67 11.85 -14.21
CA ARG A 8 -0.01 12.17 -15.47
C ARG A 8 -0.19 11.16 -16.59
N ASP A 9 -0.14 9.89 -16.28
CA ASP A 9 -0.13 8.84 -17.29
C ASP A 9 -1.38 7.97 -17.28
N GLY A 10 -2.36 8.36 -16.51
CA GLY A 10 -3.61 7.59 -16.41
C GLY A 10 -3.53 6.30 -15.62
N THR A 11 -2.41 6.03 -14.98
CA THR A 11 -2.27 4.84 -14.13
C THR A 11 -3.24 4.94 -12.94
N PRO A 12 -4.08 3.93 -12.72
CA PRO A 12 -4.99 3.95 -11.57
C PRO A 12 -4.27 4.16 -10.25
N ILE A 13 -4.91 4.86 -9.34
CA ILE A 13 -4.29 5.20 -8.05
C ILE A 13 -3.87 3.94 -7.29
N TYR A 14 -4.70 2.90 -7.27
CA TYR A 14 -4.34 1.68 -6.53
C TYR A 14 -3.07 1.02 -7.10
N GLU A 15 -2.88 1.07 -8.42
CA GLU A 15 -1.66 0.52 -9.03
C GLU A 15 -0.42 1.33 -8.65
N GLN A 16 -0.56 2.64 -8.54
CA GLN A 16 0.54 3.49 -8.09
C GLN A 16 0.95 3.16 -6.66
N ILE A 17 -0.01 2.89 -5.79
CA ILE A 17 0.26 2.50 -4.41
C ILE A 17 0.97 1.14 -4.38
N VAL A 18 0.44 0.17 -5.12
CA VAL A 18 1.00 -1.19 -5.18
C VAL A 18 2.46 -1.13 -5.65
N LYS A 19 2.71 -0.43 -6.74
CA LYS A 19 4.05 -0.34 -7.30
C LYS A 19 5.03 0.30 -6.32
N GLN A 20 4.64 1.39 -5.70
CA GLN A 20 5.54 2.09 -4.78
C GLN A 20 5.85 1.28 -3.53
N ILE A 21 4.86 0.57 -2.99
CA ILE A 21 5.10 -0.30 -1.83
C ILE A 21 6.01 -1.47 -2.22
N LYS A 22 5.76 -2.10 -3.37
CA LYS A 22 6.64 -3.17 -3.86
C LYS A 22 8.07 -2.69 -4.02
N ASP A 23 8.26 -1.52 -4.63
CA ASP A 23 9.58 -0.95 -4.82
C ASP A 23 10.28 -0.71 -3.49
N LYS A 24 9.57 -0.20 -2.49
CA LYS A 24 10.13 0.04 -1.16
C LYS A 24 10.55 -1.26 -0.47
N ILE A 25 9.78 -2.31 -0.65
CA ILE A 25 10.12 -3.63 -0.09
C ILE A 25 11.35 -4.19 -0.80
N LEU A 26 11.38 -4.12 -2.13
CA LEU A 26 12.48 -4.66 -2.91
C LEU A 26 13.80 -3.92 -2.68
N GLU A 27 13.74 -2.62 -2.44
CA GLU A 27 14.96 -1.84 -2.17
C GLU A 27 15.37 -1.84 -0.69
N GLY A 28 14.57 -2.45 0.17
CA GLY A 28 14.89 -2.59 1.59
C GLY A 28 14.43 -1.43 2.48
N SER A 29 13.73 -0.43 1.93
CA SER A 29 13.18 0.67 2.72
C SER A 29 12.08 0.20 3.66
N LEU A 30 11.32 -0.80 3.25
CA LEU A 30 10.34 -1.49 4.09
C LEU A 30 10.85 -2.91 4.31
N GLN A 31 11.07 -3.28 5.55
CA GLN A 31 11.64 -4.58 5.90
C GLN A 31 10.56 -5.59 6.29
N SER A 32 10.90 -6.87 6.14
CA SER A 32 10.01 -7.95 6.54
C SER A 32 9.60 -7.79 8.01
N GLY A 33 8.30 -7.93 8.27
CA GLY A 33 7.75 -7.75 9.61
C GLY A 33 7.40 -6.33 9.99
N GLU A 34 7.80 -5.37 9.17
CA GLU A 34 7.49 -3.96 9.45
C GLU A 34 6.01 -3.69 9.23
N ALA A 35 5.39 -2.97 10.18
CA ALA A 35 3.97 -2.65 10.11
C ALA A 35 3.71 -1.53 9.12
N LEU A 36 2.68 -1.70 8.29
CA LEU A 36 2.20 -0.66 7.39
C LEU A 36 1.12 0.17 8.08
N PRO A 37 0.87 1.41 7.62
CA PRO A 37 -0.29 2.15 8.09
C PRO A 37 -1.56 1.36 7.80
N SER A 38 -2.59 1.55 8.60
CA SER A 38 -3.88 0.92 8.31
C SER A 38 -4.45 1.47 7.00
N ILE A 39 -5.38 0.73 6.41
CA ILE A 39 -6.04 1.17 5.18
C ILE A 39 -6.64 2.57 5.37
N ARG A 40 -7.32 2.80 6.49
CA ARG A 40 -7.93 4.11 6.78
C ARG A 40 -6.91 5.21 6.97
N GLU A 41 -5.82 4.91 7.66
CA GLU A 41 -4.75 5.88 7.86
C GLU A 41 -4.11 6.29 6.54
N LEU A 42 -3.80 5.32 5.69
CA LEU A 42 -3.18 5.62 4.41
C LEU A 42 -4.15 6.37 3.49
N ALA A 43 -5.42 5.97 3.46
CA ALA A 43 -6.43 6.66 2.67
C ALA A 43 -6.55 8.13 3.08
N LYS A 44 -6.57 8.39 4.37
CA LYS A 44 -6.63 9.74 4.92
C LYS A 44 -5.39 10.56 4.56
N GLU A 45 -4.23 9.95 4.72
CA GLU A 45 -2.95 10.59 4.43
C GLU A 45 -2.83 10.98 2.96
N LEU A 46 -3.25 10.10 2.07
CA LEU A 46 -3.18 10.33 0.63
C LEU A 46 -4.39 11.07 0.08
N ARG A 47 -5.41 11.29 0.90
CA ARG A 47 -6.68 11.93 0.50
C ARG A 47 -7.37 11.18 -0.63
N ILE A 48 -7.45 9.88 -0.49
CA ILE A 48 -8.11 8.99 -1.45
C ILE A 48 -9.15 8.14 -0.74
N SER A 49 -9.95 7.40 -1.52
CA SER A 49 -10.99 6.57 -0.92
C SER A 49 -10.40 5.37 -0.18
N VAL A 50 -11.12 4.92 0.84
CA VAL A 50 -10.78 3.69 1.56
C VAL A 50 -10.85 2.49 0.62
N ILE A 51 -11.81 2.50 -0.31
CA ILE A 51 -11.98 1.41 -1.29
C ILE A 51 -10.74 1.26 -2.16
N THR A 52 -10.19 2.37 -2.66
CA THR A 52 -8.98 2.36 -3.49
C THR A 52 -7.78 1.83 -2.70
N THR A 53 -7.62 2.29 -1.46
CA THR A 53 -6.53 1.86 -0.60
C THR A 53 -6.65 0.38 -0.26
N LYS A 54 -7.86 -0.07 0.03
CA LYS A 54 -8.13 -1.47 0.32
C LYS A 54 -7.75 -2.35 -0.86
N ARG A 55 -8.10 -1.94 -2.08
CA ARG A 55 -7.76 -2.67 -3.29
C ARG A 55 -6.25 -2.81 -3.45
N ALA A 56 -5.51 -1.75 -3.16
CA ALA A 56 -4.05 -1.80 -3.22
C ALA A 56 -3.48 -2.82 -2.24
N TYR A 57 -3.98 -2.83 -1.01
CA TYR A 57 -3.52 -3.77 0.01
C TYR A 57 -3.90 -5.20 -0.34
N GLU A 58 -5.09 -5.42 -0.90
CA GLU A 58 -5.51 -6.75 -1.35
C GLU A 58 -4.59 -7.28 -2.44
N GLU A 59 -4.20 -6.45 -3.40
CA GLU A 59 -3.26 -6.85 -4.44
C GLU A 59 -1.89 -7.18 -3.87
N LEU A 60 -1.39 -6.39 -2.93
CA LEU A 60 -0.11 -6.66 -2.28
C LEU A 60 -0.13 -7.97 -1.49
N GLN A 61 -1.23 -8.23 -0.83
CA GLN A 61 -1.40 -9.47 -0.07
C GLN A 61 -1.47 -10.67 -1.01
N LYS A 62 -2.23 -10.55 -2.09
CA LYS A 62 -2.35 -11.59 -3.11
C LYS A 62 -1.00 -11.95 -3.70
N ASP A 63 -0.16 -10.96 -3.95
CA ASP A 63 1.16 -11.15 -4.52
C ASP A 63 2.23 -11.56 -3.49
N GLY A 64 1.85 -11.70 -2.23
CA GLY A 64 2.74 -12.17 -1.18
C GLY A 64 3.67 -11.13 -0.59
N PHE A 65 3.46 -9.85 -0.88
CA PHE A 65 4.32 -8.78 -0.34
C PHE A 65 3.97 -8.39 1.08
N ILE A 66 2.72 -8.54 1.47
CA ILE A 66 2.27 -8.20 2.82
C ILE A 66 1.33 -9.27 3.35
N GLU A 67 1.12 -9.27 4.67
CA GLU A 67 0.14 -10.11 5.34
C GLU A 67 -0.76 -9.25 6.20
N THR A 68 -2.02 -9.64 6.31
CA THR A 68 -2.94 -9.00 7.24
C THR A 68 -2.99 -9.83 8.51
N ILE A 69 -2.62 -9.21 9.62
CA ILE A 69 -2.67 -9.84 10.94
C ILE A 69 -3.91 -9.28 11.64
N GLU A 70 -4.86 -10.14 11.94
CA GLU A 70 -6.17 -9.75 12.44
C GLU A 70 -6.81 -8.80 11.43
N ASP A 71 -7.91 -8.17 11.72
CA ASP A 71 -8.64 -7.36 10.74
C ASP A 71 -8.08 -5.96 10.50
N ARG A 72 -7.01 -5.58 11.17
CA ARG A 72 -6.61 -4.17 11.21
C ARG A 72 -5.15 -3.89 10.94
N LYS A 73 -4.30 -4.92 10.88
CA LYS A 73 -2.87 -4.70 10.81
C LYS A 73 -2.27 -5.43 9.63
N SER A 74 -1.60 -4.69 8.77
CA SER A 74 -0.86 -5.27 7.65
C SER A 74 0.63 -5.13 7.91
N VAL A 75 1.37 -6.18 7.63
CA VAL A 75 2.83 -6.18 7.79
C VAL A 75 3.49 -6.70 6.52
N VAL A 76 4.68 -6.22 6.28
CA VAL A 76 5.50 -6.59 5.13
C VAL A 76 5.93 -8.06 5.15
#